data_a3e0ee6d0d50ac5d63340bf04f0d6f98
#
_entry.id   a3e0ee6d0d50ac5d63340bf04f0d6f98
#
_cell.length_a   1.000
_cell.length_b   1.000
_cell.length_c   1.000
_cell.angle_alpha   90.00
_cell.angle_beta   90.00
_cell.angle_gamma   90.00
#
_symmetry.space_group_name_H-M   'P 1'
#
loop_
_entity.id
_entity.type
_entity.pdbx_description
1 polymer ?
#
loop_
_entity_poly.entity_id
_entity_poly.type
_entity_poly.pdbx_seq_one_letter_code
_entity_poly.pdbx_strand_id
1 'polypeptide(L)'
;MSSLLFKAKQNLMIDFDSDNELLEQFIAAAVSYAESYQHRAAGYYNEHEMSPTTELAVLMLTAHFYESRDGATGGFFADNVSAGEASVAAVDRLLRLDRDWKV
;
A
#
# COMPACT_ATOMS: atom_id res chain seq x y z
N MET A 1 -6.70 5.71 -10.02
CA MET A 1 -5.56 6.16 -9.17
C MET A 1 -5.88 7.40 -8.35
N SER A 2 -6.55 8.41 -8.94
CA SER A 2 -6.90 9.61 -8.15
C SER A 2 -7.83 9.30 -6.99
N SER A 3 -8.69 8.30 -7.12
CA SER A 3 -9.54 7.85 -6.03
C SER A 3 -8.71 7.26 -4.89
N LEU A 4 -7.69 6.48 -5.21
CA LEU A 4 -6.80 5.92 -4.19
C LEU A 4 -5.96 7.01 -3.53
N LEU A 5 -5.53 8.01 -4.30
CA LEU A 5 -4.81 9.14 -3.74
C LEU A 5 -5.66 9.86 -2.70
N PHE A 6 -6.90 10.13 -3.01
CA PHE A 6 -7.80 10.79 -2.08
C PHE A 6 -7.98 9.98 -0.80
N LYS A 7 -8.21 8.67 -0.94
CA LYS A 7 -8.39 7.79 0.21
C LYS A 7 -7.12 7.66 1.04
N ALA A 8 -5.95 7.62 0.38
CA ALA A 8 -4.68 7.56 1.08
C ALA A 8 -4.46 8.83 1.90
N LYS A 9 -4.77 9.98 1.32
CA LYS A 9 -4.63 11.25 2.04
C LYS A 9 -5.58 11.32 3.23
N GLN A 10 -6.81 10.84 3.08
CA GLN A 10 -7.74 10.79 4.21
C GLN A 10 -7.22 9.88 5.31
N ASN A 11 -6.71 8.72 4.93
CA ASN A 11 -6.20 7.74 5.89
C ASN A 11 -5.00 8.29 6.68
N LEU A 12 -4.15 9.07 6.02
CA LEU A 12 -2.96 9.67 6.63
C LEU A 12 -3.23 11.03 7.22
N MET A 13 -4.45 11.54 7.11
CA MET A 13 -4.85 12.85 7.61
C MET A 13 -4.05 13.98 6.96
N ILE A 14 -3.80 13.85 5.67
CA ILE A 14 -3.05 14.84 4.90
C ILE A 14 -4.04 15.72 4.13
N ASP A 15 -3.93 17.03 4.31
CA ASP A 15 -4.80 17.97 3.62
C ASP A 15 -4.06 18.93 2.68
N PHE A 16 -2.75 18.70 2.50
CA PHE A 16 -1.94 19.50 1.59
C PHE A 16 -1.57 18.67 0.36
N ASP A 17 -1.08 19.33 -0.69
CA ASP A 17 -0.84 18.68 -1.97
C ASP A 17 0.64 18.48 -2.30
N SER A 18 1.55 18.93 -1.45
CA SER A 18 2.98 18.89 -1.76
C SER A 18 3.53 17.46 -1.87
N ASP A 19 2.87 16.50 -1.25
CA ASP A 19 3.31 15.09 -1.30
C ASP A 19 2.48 14.23 -2.27
N ASN A 20 1.60 14.84 -3.07
CA ASN A 20 0.73 14.07 -3.97
C ASN A 20 1.51 13.16 -4.91
N GLU A 21 2.57 13.69 -5.51
CA GLU A 21 3.36 12.92 -6.47
C GLU A 21 4.06 11.75 -5.79
N LEU A 22 4.60 11.99 -4.60
CA LEU A 22 5.24 10.94 -3.82
C LEU A 22 4.23 9.87 -3.42
N LEU A 23 3.04 10.29 -2.97
CA LEU A 23 1.99 9.36 -2.59
C LEU A 23 1.54 8.50 -3.78
N GLU A 24 1.44 9.11 -4.96
CA GLU A 24 1.08 8.35 -6.16
C GLU A 24 2.13 7.29 -6.49
N GLN A 25 3.40 7.58 -6.29
CA GLN A 25 4.46 6.59 -6.47
C GLN A 25 4.31 5.44 -5.49
N PHE A 26 4.00 5.75 -4.24
CA PHE A 26 3.80 4.71 -3.22
C PHE A 26 2.56 3.88 -3.51
N ILE A 27 1.49 4.51 -3.98
CA ILE A 27 0.28 3.79 -4.38
C ILE A 27 0.58 2.85 -5.53
N ALA A 28 1.31 3.31 -6.54
CA ALA A 28 1.67 2.48 -7.68
C ALA A 28 2.50 1.27 -7.22
N ALA A 29 3.45 1.48 -6.33
CA ALA A 29 4.26 0.40 -5.77
C ALA A 29 3.39 -0.58 -4.97
N ALA A 30 2.45 -0.07 -4.19
CA ALA A 30 1.57 -0.90 -3.39
C ALA A 30 0.63 -1.74 -4.28
N VAL A 31 0.11 -1.14 -5.34
CA VAL A 31 -0.74 -1.86 -6.29
C VAL A 31 0.07 -2.96 -6.99
N SER A 32 1.28 -2.65 -7.40
CA SER A 32 2.16 -3.63 -8.03
C SER A 32 2.45 -4.79 -7.09
N TYR A 33 2.69 -4.50 -5.82
CA TYR A 33 2.90 -5.53 -4.80
C TYR A 33 1.67 -6.42 -4.68
N ALA A 34 0.48 -5.81 -4.65
CA ALA A 34 -0.77 -6.56 -4.53
C ALA A 34 -0.98 -7.48 -5.73
N GLU A 35 -0.76 -6.97 -6.93
CA GLU A 35 -0.90 -7.76 -8.15
C GLU A 35 0.04 -8.96 -8.13
N SER A 36 1.28 -8.72 -7.78
CA SER A 36 2.30 -9.76 -7.74
C SER A 36 1.97 -10.81 -6.69
N TYR A 37 1.59 -10.39 -5.50
CA TYR A 37 1.26 -11.30 -4.41
C TYR A 37 0.05 -12.17 -4.75
N GLN A 38 -0.94 -11.59 -5.43
CA GLN A 38 -2.18 -12.28 -5.79
C GLN A 38 -2.08 -13.06 -7.11
N HIS A 39 -0.91 -13.09 -7.72
CA HIS A 39 -0.69 -13.73 -9.02
C HIS A 39 -1.53 -13.12 -10.14
N ARG A 40 -1.74 -11.81 -10.08
CA ARG A 40 -2.41 -11.06 -11.14
C ARG A 40 -1.37 -10.52 -12.10
N ALA A 41 -1.77 -10.29 -13.34
CA ALA A 41 -0.89 -9.68 -14.33
C ALA A 41 -0.59 -8.22 -13.95
N ALA A 42 0.58 -7.73 -14.32
CA ALA A 42 0.91 -6.33 -14.12
C ALA A 42 -0.14 -5.46 -14.81
N GLY A 43 -0.65 -4.46 -14.10
CA GLY A 43 -1.69 -3.59 -14.62
C GLY A 43 -3.11 -4.12 -14.47
N TYR A 44 -3.27 -5.26 -13.80
CA TYR A 44 -4.59 -5.86 -13.61
C TYR A 44 -5.58 -4.87 -13.01
N TYR A 45 -5.16 -4.14 -11.99
CA TYR A 45 -6.05 -3.19 -11.30
C TYR A 45 -6.21 -1.86 -12.01
N ASN A 46 -5.58 -1.67 -13.15
CA ASN A 46 -5.92 -0.55 -14.04
C ASN A 46 -7.22 -0.81 -14.78
N GLU A 47 -7.58 -2.07 -14.97
CA GLU A 47 -8.76 -2.48 -15.72
C GLU A 47 -9.84 -3.12 -14.86
N HIS A 48 -9.52 -3.49 -13.64
CA HIS A 48 -10.43 -4.19 -12.75
C HIS A 48 -10.50 -3.46 -11.41
N GLU A 49 -11.66 -3.45 -10.81
CA GLU A 49 -11.82 -2.87 -9.49
C GLU A 49 -11.22 -3.77 -8.43
N MET A 50 -10.68 -3.15 -7.40
CA MET A 50 -10.21 -3.88 -6.23
C MET A 50 -11.38 -4.19 -5.32
N SER A 51 -11.35 -5.36 -4.69
CA SER A 51 -12.27 -5.62 -3.59
C SER A 51 -11.94 -4.68 -2.43
N PRO A 52 -12.88 -4.44 -1.52
CA PRO A 52 -12.60 -3.63 -0.32
C PRO A 52 -11.39 -4.15 0.46
N THR A 53 -11.20 -5.46 0.51
CA THR A 53 -10.07 -6.07 1.23
C THR A 53 -8.74 -5.72 0.57
N THR A 54 -8.66 -5.85 -0.75
CA THR A 54 -7.44 -5.52 -1.49
C THR A 54 -7.16 -4.03 -1.40
N GLU A 55 -8.19 -3.21 -1.52
CA GLU A 55 -8.04 -1.75 -1.41
C GLU A 55 -7.48 -1.37 -0.05
N LEU A 56 -8.00 -1.96 1.03
CA LEU A 56 -7.49 -1.71 2.36
C LEU A 56 -6.01 -2.09 2.47
N ALA A 57 -5.64 -3.24 1.91
CA ALA A 57 -4.24 -3.67 1.93
C ALA A 57 -3.34 -2.69 1.20
N VAL A 58 -3.77 -2.20 0.04
CA VAL A 58 -3.01 -1.21 -0.73
C VAL A 58 -2.85 0.08 0.06
N LEU A 59 -3.92 0.54 0.72
CA LEU A 59 -3.84 1.76 1.52
C LEU A 59 -2.93 1.58 2.73
N MET A 60 -2.98 0.43 3.39
CA MET A 60 -2.09 0.13 4.51
C MET A 60 -0.63 0.12 4.07
N LEU A 61 -0.35 -0.49 2.94
CA LEU A 61 1.01 -0.56 2.41
C LEU A 61 1.50 0.82 1.99
N THR A 62 0.62 1.62 1.38
CA THR A 62 0.94 3.01 1.03
C THR A 62 1.29 3.81 2.27
N ALA A 63 0.51 3.67 3.33
CA ALA A 63 0.79 4.35 4.60
C ALA A 63 2.14 3.91 5.18
N HIS A 64 2.43 2.63 5.11
CA HIS A 64 3.71 2.10 5.57
C HIS A 64 4.87 2.74 4.81
N PHE A 65 4.78 2.80 3.48
CA PHE A 65 5.81 3.43 2.66
C PHE A 65 5.95 4.91 3.00
N TYR A 66 4.84 5.60 3.16
CA TYR A 66 4.85 7.03 3.46
C TYR A 66 5.52 7.33 4.80
N GLU A 67 5.17 6.55 5.80
CA GLU A 67 5.71 6.74 7.14
C GLU A 67 7.17 6.32 7.25
N SER A 68 7.61 5.42 6.38
CA SER A 68 8.98 4.91 6.37
C SER A 68 9.89 5.64 5.39
N ARG A 69 9.36 6.61 4.64
CA ARG A 69 10.12 7.26 3.57
C ARG A 69 11.33 8.05 4.05
N ASP A 70 11.29 8.48 5.28
CA ASP A 70 12.35 9.30 5.84
C ASP A 70 13.35 8.42 6.57
N GLY A 71 14.37 7.99 5.85
CA GLY A 71 15.43 7.18 6.42
C GLY A 71 16.23 7.90 7.49
N ALA A 72 16.07 9.22 7.59
CA ALA A 72 16.73 9.99 8.63
C ALA A 72 16.22 9.63 10.02
N THR A 73 15.08 8.97 10.09
CA THR A 73 14.58 8.45 11.35
C THR A 73 15.09 7.03 11.59
N GLY A 74 16.35 6.77 11.25
CA GLY A 74 16.94 5.46 11.36
C GLY A 74 16.75 4.83 12.74
N GLY A 75 16.96 5.63 13.79
CA GLY A 75 16.74 5.13 15.15
C GLY A 75 15.30 4.76 15.39
N PHE A 76 14.39 5.61 14.95
CA PHE A 76 12.97 5.34 15.07
C PHE A 76 12.59 4.09 14.26
N PHE A 77 13.09 4.00 13.05
CA PHE A 77 12.82 2.84 12.21
C PHE A 77 13.32 1.56 12.85
N ALA A 78 14.53 1.60 13.41
CA ALA A 78 15.10 0.43 14.06
C ALA A 78 14.23 -0.02 15.24
N ASP A 79 13.70 0.94 15.99
CA ASP A 79 12.84 0.64 17.14
C ASP A 79 11.49 0.08 16.71
N ASN A 80 11.09 0.30 15.45
CA ASN A 80 9.79 -0.08 14.94
C ASN A 80 9.85 -1.18 13.88
N VAL A 81 10.95 -1.91 13.80
CA VAL A 81 11.08 -3.00 12.83
C VAL A 81 9.98 -4.04 13.03
N SER A 82 9.71 -4.43 14.27
CA SER A 82 8.67 -5.41 14.55
C SER A 82 7.28 -4.89 14.13
N ALA A 83 7.01 -3.61 14.36
CA ALA A 83 5.74 -3.02 13.95
C ALA A 83 5.62 -2.99 12.43
N GLY A 84 6.72 -2.67 11.73
CA GLY A 84 6.74 -2.70 10.27
C GLY A 84 6.49 -4.10 9.72
N GLU A 85 7.11 -5.10 10.30
CA GLU A 85 6.92 -6.49 9.91
C GLU A 85 5.47 -6.93 10.15
N ALA A 86 4.89 -6.53 11.27
CA ALA A 86 3.50 -6.85 11.57
C ALA A 86 2.55 -6.19 10.56
N SER A 87 2.84 -4.96 10.15
CA SER A 87 2.02 -4.26 9.15
C SER A 87 2.06 -4.99 7.80
N VAL A 88 3.24 -5.42 7.37
CA VAL A 88 3.38 -6.15 6.11
C VAL A 88 2.68 -7.50 6.21
N ALA A 89 2.79 -8.19 7.35
CA ALA A 89 2.10 -9.46 7.54
C ALA A 89 0.58 -9.28 7.46
N ALA A 90 0.04 -8.19 8.00
CA ALA A 90 -1.38 -7.89 7.91
C ALA A 90 -1.80 -7.64 6.47
N VAL A 91 -0.99 -6.88 5.72
CA VAL A 91 -1.23 -6.64 4.30
C VAL A 91 -1.28 -7.97 3.53
N ASP A 92 -0.32 -8.85 3.79
CA ASP A 92 -0.26 -10.15 3.12
C ASP A 92 -1.49 -10.99 3.40
N ARG A 93 -1.99 -10.96 4.63
CA ARG A 93 -3.20 -11.70 4.99
C ARG A 93 -4.41 -11.17 4.22
N LEU A 94 -4.53 -9.85 4.10
CA LEU A 94 -5.63 -9.24 3.37
C LEU A 94 -5.55 -9.58 1.89
N LEU A 95 -4.36 -9.50 1.30
CA LEU A 95 -4.16 -9.81 -0.11
C LEU A 95 -4.44 -11.27 -0.42
N ARG A 96 -4.16 -12.15 0.53
CA ARG A 96 -4.39 -13.58 0.33
C ARG A 96 -5.86 -13.91 0.09
N LEU A 97 -6.77 -13.12 0.62
CA LEU A 97 -8.20 -13.37 0.45
C LEU A 97 -8.66 -13.26 -1.00
N ASP A 98 -7.97 -12.44 -1.80
CA ASP A 98 -8.31 -12.26 -3.21
C ASP A 98 -7.28 -12.89 -4.15
N ARG A 99 -6.45 -13.74 -3.61
CA ARG A 99 -5.41 -14.40 -4.39
C ARG A 99 -6.02 -15.31 -5.45
N ASP A 100 -5.38 -15.34 -6.61
CA ASP A 100 -5.79 -16.24 -7.68
C ASP A 100 -5.29 -17.66 -7.39
N TRP A 101 -6.17 -18.50 -6.92
CA TRP A 101 -5.85 -19.87 -6.53
C TRP A 101 -5.71 -20.85 -7.69
N LYS A 102 -6.01 -20.40 -8.89
CA LYS A 102 -5.95 -21.26 -10.08
C LYS A 102 -4.54 -21.37 -10.66
N VAL A 103 -3.63 -20.61 -10.16
CA VAL A 103 -2.25 -20.60 -10.66
C VAL A 103 -1.42 -21.70 -10.03
#